data_88906421685696915c938f3802603aeb
#
_entry.id   88906421685696915c938f3802603aeb
#
_cell.length_a   1.000
_cell.length_b   1.000
_cell.length_c   1.000
_cell.angle_alpha   90.00
_cell.angle_beta   90.00
_cell.angle_gamma   90.00
#
_symmetry.space_group_name_H-M   'P 1'
#
loop_
_entity.id
_entity.type
_entity.pdbx_description
1 polymer ?
#
loop_
_entity_poly.entity_id
_entity_poly.type
_entity_poly.pdbx_seq_one_letter_code
_entity_poly.pdbx_strand_id
1 'polypeptide(L)'
;METLRKSIIIALALTTLTFTAFSQDYKGIQNAFEKSYLYEYSGDYPKAIDELKEVYDETSYEVNLRLGWLTYMAGFFTESAAYYQKAIDLKPLSIEAKFGFTYPASALGNWEQVKNSYKEILKIDPQNSSANYKLGSIYYGNEDFTTALKYFEKIVNLYPFDYDGLLMYAWTNLKLGKFREAEVLFNKVLMNRPSDKSAIEGLGLIK
;
A
#
# COMPACT_ATOMS: atom_id res chain seq x y z
N MET A 1 51.38 27.05 -19.44
CA MET A 1 50.61 27.43 -18.22
C MET A 1 49.31 28.21 -18.54
N GLU A 2 49.33 29.09 -19.52
CA GLU A 2 48.13 29.88 -19.88
C GLU A 2 47.00 29.05 -20.53
N THR A 3 47.36 28.08 -21.36
CA THR A 3 46.41 27.15 -22.00
C THR A 3 45.75 26.22 -20.98
N LEU A 4 46.49 25.76 -19.98
CA LEU A 4 45.94 24.93 -18.90
C LEU A 4 44.98 25.70 -17.99
N ARG A 5 45.28 26.99 -17.73
CA ARG A 5 44.39 27.89 -16.98
C ARG A 5 43.07 28.19 -17.72
N LYS A 6 43.12 28.38 -19.03
CA LYS A 6 41.92 28.60 -19.88
C LYS A 6 41.04 27.31 -19.93
N SER A 7 41.66 26.14 -20.04
CA SER A 7 40.92 24.87 -20.03
C SER A 7 40.26 24.57 -18.68
N ILE A 8 40.90 24.92 -17.56
CA ILE A 8 40.29 24.76 -16.20
C ILE A 8 39.12 25.72 -16.00
N ILE A 9 39.23 26.97 -16.49
CA ILE A 9 38.14 27.94 -16.37
C ILE A 9 36.95 27.52 -17.25
N ILE A 10 37.15 26.98 -18.44
CA ILE A 10 36.09 26.48 -19.31
C ILE A 10 35.43 25.23 -18.69
N ALA A 11 36.20 24.32 -18.09
CA ALA A 11 35.67 23.15 -17.40
C ALA A 11 34.87 23.54 -16.16
N LEU A 12 35.29 24.54 -15.38
CA LEU A 12 34.55 25.05 -14.22
C LEU A 12 33.25 25.77 -14.64
N ALA A 13 33.26 26.52 -15.76
CA ALA A 13 32.08 27.20 -16.29
C ALA A 13 31.06 26.19 -16.84
N LEU A 14 31.50 25.09 -17.47
CA LEU A 14 30.62 24.01 -17.95
C LEU A 14 29.99 23.22 -16.79
N THR A 15 30.71 23.00 -15.70
CA THR A 15 30.17 22.31 -14.53
C THR A 15 29.16 23.16 -13.74
N THR A 16 29.33 24.48 -13.71
CA THR A 16 28.36 25.39 -13.08
C THR A 16 27.09 25.57 -13.91
N LEU A 17 27.16 25.50 -15.25
CA LEU A 17 25.99 25.58 -16.11
C LEU A 17 25.09 24.31 -16.04
N THR A 18 25.66 23.15 -15.74
CA THR A 18 24.88 21.92 -15.59
C THR A 18 24.16 21.84 -14.24
N PHE A 19 24.64 22.57 -13.21
CA PHE A 19 23.98 22.59 -11.90
C PHE A 19 22.78 23.53 -11.80
N THR A 20 22.68 24.53 -12.69
CA THR A 20 21.54 25.47 -12.72
C THR A 20 20.35 24.97 -13.54
N ALA A 21 20.51 23.91 -14.35
CA ALA A 21 19.44 23.38 -15.20
C ALA A 21 18.48 22.41 -14.48
N PHE A 22 18.74 22.05 -13.20
CA PHE A 22 17.93 21.14 -12.41
C PHE A 22 17.35 21.81 -11.14
N SER A 23 17.00 23.07 -11.20
CA SER A 23 16.12 23.65 -10.19
C SER A 23 14.69 23.24 -10.54
N GLN A 24 14.29 22.08 -10.02
CA GLN A 24 12.88 21.70 -10.06
C GLN A 24 12.06 22.82 -9.42
N ASP A 25 10.99 23.28 -10.09
CA ASP A 25 10.11 24.30 -9.51
C ASP A 25 9.27 23.70 -8.36
N TYR A 26 9.95 23.48 -7.23
CA TYR A 26 9.30 22.96 -6.04
C TYR A 26 8.13 23.81 -5.57
N LYS A 27 8.15 25.12 -5.81
CA LYS A 27 7.07 26.03 -5.40
C LYS A 27 5.79 25.77 -6.20
N GLY A 28 5.92 25.60 -7.52
CA GLY A 28 4.80 25.24 -8.39
C GLY A 28 4.21 23.87 -8.00
N ILE A 29 5.08 22.87 -7.78
CA ILE A 29 4.66 21.54 -7.35
C ILE A 29 3.95 21.59 -5.99
N GLN A 30 4.52 22.30 -4.99
CA GLN A 30 3.90 22.45 -3.67
C GLN A 30 2.51 23.09 -3.75
N ASN A 31 2.35 24.14 -4.55
CA ASN A 31 1.07 24.79 -4.78
C ASN A 31 0.04 23.83 -5.42
N ALA A 32 0.45 23.06 -6.42
CA ALA A 32 -0.41 22.05 -7.06
C ALA A 32 -0.85 20.97 -6.05
N PHE A 33 0.07 20.50 -5.19
CA PHE A 33 -0.28 19.56 -4.12
C PHE A 33 -1.27 20.17 -3.12
N GLU A 34 -1.03 21.40 -2.65
CA GLU A 34 -1.92 22.11 -1.73
C GLU A 34 -3.34 22.20 -2.31
N LYS A 35 -3.48 22.66 -3.55
CA LYS A 35 -4.78 22.75 -4.22
C LYS A 35 -5.41 21.38 -4.42
N SER A 36 -4.62 20.36 -4.76
CA SER A 36 -5.13 18.99 -4.90
C SER A 36 -5.74 18.46 -3.61
N TYR A 37 -5.16 18.77 -2.44
CA TYR A 37 -5.74 18.40 -1.14
C TYR A 37 -7.02 19.17 -0.85
N LEU A 38 -7.08 20.47 -1.17
CA LEU A 38 -8.29 21.27 -0.99
C LEU A 38 -9.46 20.73 -1.84
N TYR A 39 -9.20 20.41 -3.10
CA TYR A 39 -10.23 19.83 -3.98
C TYR A 39 -10.63 18.41 -3.55
N GLU A 40 -9.69 17.58 -3.12
CA GLU A 40 -10.00 16.27 -2.55
C GLU A 40 -10.90 16.38 -1.32
N TYR A 41 -10.58 17.31 -0.41
CA TYR A 41 -11.39 17.54 0.80
C TYR A 41 -12.84 17.94 0.46
N SER A 42 -13.03 18.66 -0.64
CA SER A 42 -14.38 19.03 -1.13
C SER A 42 -15.03 17.93 -2.01
N GLY A 43 -14.34 16.83 -2.28
CA GLY A 43 -14.82 15.75 -3.16
C GLY A 43 -14.69 16.04 -4.66
N ASP A 44 -14.02 17.15 -5.05
CA ASP A 44 -13.82 17.52 -6.45
C ASP A 44 -12.53 16.89 -7.00
N TYR A 45 -12.56 15.55 -7.13
CA TYR A 45 -11.42 14.78 -7.63
C TYR A 45 -10.96 15.18 -9.03
N PRO A 46 -11.85 15.52 -10.00
CA PRO A 46 -11.41 15.98 -11.31
C PRO A 46 -10.50 17.20 -11.22
N LYS A 47 -10.87 18.25 -10.46
CA LYS A 47 -10.01 19.43 -10.28
C LYS A 47 -8.72 19.10 -9.54
N ALA A 48 -8.78 18.22 -8.53
CA ALA A 48 -7.57 17.77 -7.83
C ALA A 48 -6.57 17.10 -8.79
N ILE A 49 -7.05 16.32 -9.75
CA ILE A 49 -6.26 15.66 -10.80
C ILE A 49 -5.68 16.70 -11.75
N ASP A 50 -6.50 17.68 -12.20
CA ASP A 50 -6.07 18.70 -13.16
C ASP A 50 -4.93 19.55 -12.60
N GLU A 51 -4.98 19.98 -11.34
CA GLU A 51 -3.88 20.73 -10.69
C GLU A 51 -2.55 19.96 -10.71
N LEU A 52 -2.57 18.65 -10.51
CA LEU A 52 -1.35 17.86 -10.56
C LEU A 52 -0.89 17.54 -11.98
N LYS A 53 -1.81 17.49 -12.95
CA LYS A 53 -1.47 17.29 -14.35
C LYS A 53 -0.75 18.52 -14.94
N GLU A 54 -1.00 19.73 -14.43
CA GLU A 54 -0.26 20.94 -14.83
C GLU A 54 1.23 20.91 -14.49
N VAL A 55 1.59 20.19 -13.43
CA VAL A 55 2.99 20.02 -12.98
C VAL A 55 3.49 18.59 -13.18
N TYR A 56 2.86 17.85 -14.07
CA TYR A 56 3.15 16.44 -14.27
C TYR A 56 4.56 16.21 -14.84
N ASP A 57 5.34 15.45 -14.07
CA ASP A 57 6.62 14.89 -14.48
C ASP A 57 6.55 13.38 -14.25
N GLU A 58 6.70 12.60 -15.32
CA GLU A 58 6.64 11.14 -15.27
C GLU A 58 7.72 10.53 -14.38
N THR A 59 8.80 11.25 -14.11
CA THR A 59 9.90 10.84 -13.25
C THR A 59 9.68 11.22 -11.77
N SER A 60 8.61 11.96 -11.44
CA SER A 60 8.26 12.30 -10.08
C SER A 60 7.47 11.18 -9.42
N TYR A 61 8.09 10.52 -8.45
CA TYR A 61 7.41 9.50 -7.63
C TYR A 61 6.18 10.06 -6.92
N GLU A 62 6.32 11.24 -6.30
CA GLU A 62 5.30 11.87 -5.48
C GLU A 62 4.05 12.25 -6.30
N VAL A 63 4.25 12.80 -7.52
CA VAL A 63 3.15 13.16 -8.41
C VAL A 63 2.43 11.91 -8.92
N ASN A 64 3.18 10.88 -9.35
CA ASN A 64 2.57 9.61 -9.78
C ASN A 64 1.80 8.93 -8.63
N LEU A 65 2.36 8.90 -7.41
CA LEU A 65 1.69 8.33 -6.25
C LEU A 65 0.37 9.05 -5.95
N ARG A 66 0.39 10.38 -5.95
CA ARG A 66 -0.77 11.23 -5.67
C ARG A 66 -1.84 11.12 -6.76
N LEU A 67 -1.46 11.14 -8.04
CA LEU A 67 -2.37 10.91 -9.16
C LEU A 67 -2.98 9.51 -9.10
N GLY A 68 -2.20 8.50 -8.72
CA GLY A 68 -2.71 7.15 -8.49
C GLY A 68 -3.87 7.13 -7.50
N TRP A 69 -3.75 7.83 -6.38
CA TRP A 69 -4.82 7.94 -5.39
C TRP A 69 -6.04 8.71 -5.91
N LEU A 70 -5.82 9.91 -6.46
CA LEU A 70 -6.92 10.77 -6.91
C LEU A 70 -7.73 10.15 -8.05
N THR A 71 -7.05 9.50 -9.00
CA THR A 71 -7.73 8.80 -10.11
C THR A 71 -8.50 7.57 -9.60
N TYR A 72 -7.99 6.88 -8.57
CA TYR A 72 -8.74 5.82 -7.89
C TYR A 72 -10.03 6.38 -7.26
N MET A 73 -9.93 7.47 -6.52
CA MET A 73 -11.08 8.12 -5.88
C MET A 73 -12.10 8.67 -6.88
N ALA A 74 -11.65 9.07 -8.06
CA ALA A 74 -12.49 9.50 -9.18
C ALA A 74 -13.12 8.32 -9.96
N GLY A 75 -12.77 7.06 -9.64
CA GLY A 75 -13.26 5.87 -10.35
C GLY A 75 -12.50 5.52 -11.64
N PHE A 76 -11.39 6.20 -11.95
CA PHE A 76 -10.55 5.96 -13.12
C PHE A 76 -9.51 4.86 -12.83
N PHE A 77 -9.99 3.65 -12.58
CA PHE A 77 -9.15 2.56 -12.04
C PHE A 77 -8.00 2.15 -12.96
N THR A 78 -8.19 2.18 -14.27
CA THR A 78 -7.12 1.84 -15.22
C THR A 78 -5.99 2.88 -15.20
N GLU A 79 -6.34 4.17 -15.16
CA GLU A 79 -5.36 5.25 -15.05
C GLU A 79 -4.65 5.20 -13.69
N SER A 80 -5.41 4.95 -12.62
CA SER A 80 -4.89 4.80 -11.27
C SER A 80 -3.83 3.70 -11.20
N ALA A 81 -4.12 2.52 -11.75
CA ALA A 81 -3.17 1.42 -11.80
C ALA A 81 -1.89 1.80 -12.56
N ALA A 82 -2.01 2.56 -13.68
CA ALA A 82 -0.87 3.02 -14.44
C ALA A 82 0.02 4.00 -13.65
N TYR A 83 -0.57 4.96 -12.93
CA TYR A 83 0.18 5.90 -12.10
C TYR A 83 0.87 5.20 -10.92
N TYR A 84 0.19 4.30 -10.22
CA TYR A 84 0.81 3.52 -9.15
C TYR A 84 1.93 2.61 -9.69
N GLN A 85 1.77 2.02 -10.88
CA GLN A 85 2.82 1.22 -11.49
C GLN A 85 4.06 2.08 -11.78
N LYS A 86 3.90 3.29 -12.33
CA LYS A 86 5.00 4.24 -12.51
C LYS A 86 5.69 4.58 -11.18
N ALA A 87 4.92 4.81 -10.11
CA ALA A 87 5.49 5.05 -8.79
C ALA A 87 6.31 3.85 -8.29
N ILE A 88 5.84 2.61 -8.53
CA ILE A 88 6.56 1.39 -8.19
C ILE A 88 7.85 1.27 -9.01
N ASP A 89 7.80 1.56 -10.31
CA ASP A 89 8.98 1.48 -11.20
C ASP A 89 10.05 2.50 -10.78
N LEU A 90 9.65 3.70 -10.35
CA LEU A 90 10.54 4.74 -9.83
C LEU A 90 11.15 4.39 -8.46
N LYS A 91 10.35 3.79 -7.56
CA LYS A 91 10.78 3.35 -6.23
C LYS A 91 10.35 1.90 -5.96
N PRO A 92 11.10 0.90 -6.44
CA PRO A 92 10.70 -0.52 -6.37
C PRO A 92 10.53 -1.07 -4.94
N LEU A 93 11.17 -0.44 -3.94
CA LEU A 93 11.03 -0.82 -2.53
C LEU A 93 9.92 -0.05 -1.80
N SER A 94 9.14 0.77 -2.49
CA SER A 94 8.03 1.49 -1.87
C SER A 94 6.88 0.55 -1.51
N ILE A 95 6.70 0.32 -0.24
CA ILE A 95 5.54 -0.40 0.32
C ILE A 95 4.25 0.40 0.08
N GLU A 96 4.32 1.73 0.21
CA GLU A 96 3.19 2.64 0.00
C GLU A 96 2.62 2.54 -1.42
N ALA A 97 3.47 2.62 -2.44
CA ALA A 97 3.03 2.52 -3.84
C ALA A 97 2.44 1.13 -4.15
N LYS A 98 3.04 0.07 -3.59
CA LYS A 98 2.52 -1.30 -3.76
C LYS A 98 1.16 -1.49 -3.09
N PHE A 99 0.94 -0.92 -1.90
CA PHE A 99 -0.39 -0.89 -1.29
C PHE A 99 -1.36 -0.06 -2.14
N GLY A 100 -0.96 1.12 -2.59
CA GLY A 100 -1.76 1.98 -3.45
C GLY A 100 -2.25 1.25 -4.70
N PHE A 101 -1.36 0.52 -5.37
CA PHE A 101 -1.70 -0.26 -6.56
C PHE A 101 -2.78 -1.32 -6.30
N THR A 102 -2.87 -1.87 -5.09
CA THR A 102 -3.88 -2.89 -4.78
C THR A 102 -5.32 -2.36 -4.84
N TYR A 103 -5.54 -1.07 -4.65
CA TYR A 103 -6.88 -0.48 -4.72
C TYR A 103 -7.48 -0.56 -6.13
N PRO A 104 -6.86 0.05 -7.16
CA PRO A 104 -7.39 -0.04 -8.53
C PRO A 104 -7.35 -1.48 -9.06
N ALA A 105 -6.32 -2.27 -8.74
CA ALA A 105 -6.26 -3.66 -9.15
C ALA A 105 -7.43 -4.49 -8.60
N SER A 106 -7.82 -4.26 -7.34
CA SER A 106 -9.00 -4.90 -6.73
C SER A 106 -10.30 -4.45 -7.41
N ALA A 107 -10.45 -3.15 -7.68
CA ALA A 107 -11.62 -2.61 -8.35
C ALA A 107 -11.79 -3.15 -9.78
N LEU A 108 -10.68 -3.45 -10.45
CA LEU A 108 -10.66 -4.10 -11.77
C LEU A 108 -10.82 -5.63 -11.72
N GLY A 109 -10.88 -6.23 -10.52
CA GLY A 109 -10.96 -7.68 -10.36
C GLY A 109 -9.65 -8.43 -10.60
N ASN A 110 -8.52 -7.73 -10.67
CA ASN A 110 -7.19 -8.29 -10.96
C ASN A 110 -6.55 -8.92 -9.71
N TRP A 111 -7.21 -9.91 -9.12
CA TRP A 111 -6.82 -10.53 -7.84
C TRP A 111 -5.42 -11.14 -7.82
N GLU A 112 -4.93 -11.62 -8.97
CA GLU A 112 -3.54 -12.12 -9.05
C GLU A 112 -2.53 -10.98 -8.85
N GLN A 113 -2.77 -9.81 -9.44
CA GLN A 113 -1.90 -8.64 -9.23
C GLN A 113 -1.97 -8.16 -7.79
N VAL A 114 -3.16 -8.15 -7.18
CA VAL A 114 -3.34 -7.83 -5.75
C VAL A 114 -2.52 -8.76 -4.87
N LYS A 115 -2.64 -10.07 -5.05
CA LYS A 115 -1.85 -11.07 -4.30
C LYS A 115 -0.35 -10.88 -4.49
N ASN A 116 0.08 -10.61 -5.73
CA ASN A 116 1.49 -10.40 -6.03
C ASN A 116 2.01 -9.13 -5.35
N SER A 117 1.25 -8.03 -5.34
CA SER A 117 1.64 -6.81 -4.64
C SER A 117 1.85 -7.04 -3.15
N TYR A 118 0.93 -7.75 -2.47
CA TYR A 118 1.13 -8.08 -1.05
C TYR A 118 2.33 -9.02 -0.83
N LYS A 119 2.57 -9.98 -1.72
CA LYS A 119 3.77 -10.84 -1.64
C LYS A 119 5.06 -10.03 -1.79
N GLU A 120 5.10 -9.06 -2.71
CA GLU A 120 6.25 -8.16 -2.87
C GLU A 120 6.46 -7.29 -1.62
N ILE A 121 5.40 -6.80 -1.00
CA ILE A 121 5.48 -6.09 0.29
C ILE A 121 6.10 -7.00 1.35
N LEU A 122 5.68 -8.26 1.44
CA LEU A 122 6.23 -9.20 2.44
C LEU A 122 7.66 -9.68 2.14
N LYS A 123 8.16 -9.49 0.92
CA LYS A 123 9.60 -9.66 0.63
C LYS A 123 10.42 -8.52 1.21
N ILE A 124 9.86 -7.30 1.24
CA ILE A 124 10.51 -6.10 1.78
C ILE A 124 10.39 -6.08 3.31
N ASP A 125 9.19 -6.31 3.81
CA ASP A 125 8.84 -6.34 5.24
C ASP A 125 8.03 -7.61 5.56
N PRO A 126 8.67 -8.72 5.93
CA PRO A 126 7.99 -9.98 6.25
C PRO A 126 7.02 -9.89 7.44
N GLN A 127 7.19 -8.86 8.29
CA GLN A 127 6.38 -8.63 9.48
C GLN A 127 5.22 -7.64 9.23
N ASN A 128 5.04 -7.15 8.02
CA ASN A 128 3.97 -6.21 7.70
C ASN A 128 2.60 -6.83 8.02
N SER A 129 1.98 -6.39 9.10
CA SER A 129 0.71 -6.96 9.59
C SER A 129 -0.42 -6.76 8.60
N SER A 130 -0.50 -5.59 7.95
CA SER A 130 -1.54 -5.29 6.95
C SER A 130 -1.43 -6.21 5.74
N ALA A 131 -0.23 -6.42 5.19
CA ALA A 131 -0.03 -7.31 4.06
C ALA A 131 -0.30 -8.78 4.42
N ASN A 132 0.14 -9.23 5.62
CA ASN A 132 -0.17 -10.57 6.13
C ASN A 132 -1.69 -10.73 6.30
N TYR A 133 -2.39 -9.75 6.87
CA TYR A 133 -3.84 -9.80 7.03
C TYR A 133 -4.57 -9.90 5.70
N LYS A 134 -4.22 -9.04 4.74
CA LYS A 134 -4.86 -9.03 3.41
C LYS A 134 -4.63 -10.31 2.63
N LEU A 135 -3.40 -10.86 2.63
CA LEU A 135 -3.13 -12.16 2.01
C LEU A 135 -3.84 -13.30 2.72
N GLY A 136 -3.80 -13.33 4.06
CA GLY A 136 -4.53 -14.32 4.85
C GLY A 136 -6.02 -14.32 4.52
N SER A 137 -6.63 -13.12 4.42
CA SER A 137 -8.05 -12.96 4.07
C SER A 137 -8.37 -13.45 2.65
N ILE A 138 -7.49 -13.18 1.67
CA ILE A 138 -7.68 -13.68 0.30
C ILE A 138 -7.61 -15.21 0.26
N TYR A 139 -6.63 -15.82 0.92
CA TYR A 139 -6.53 -17.28 0.98
C TYR A 139 -7.69 -17.92 1.77
N TYR A 140 -8.14 -17.27 2.85
CA TYR A 140 -9.32 -17.70 3.60
C TYR A 140 -10.57 -17.68 2.74
N GLY A 141 -10.81 -16.60 1.98
CA GLY A 141 -11.94 -16.48 1.05
C GLY A 141 -11.92 -17.51 -0.09
N ASN A 142 -10.73 -17.96 -0.47
CA ASN A 142 -10.53 -19.05 -1.45
C ASN A 142 -10.53 -20.44 -0.82
N GLU A 143 -10.88 -20.57 0.47
CA GLU A 143 -10.91 -21.80 1.25
C GLU A 143 -9.55 -22.50 1.40
N ASP A 144 -8.45 -21.84 1.03
CA ASP A 144 -7.09 -22.31 1.36
C ASP A 144 -6.74 -21.94 2.80
N PHE A 145 -7.43 -22.57 3.73
CA PHE A 145 -7.26 -22.31 5.16
C PHE A 145 -5.86 -22.66 5.66
N THR A 146 -5.18 -23.61 5.03
CA THR A 146 -3.81 -24.00 5.40
C THR A 146 -2.83 -22.85 5.12
N THR A 147 -2.97 -22.18 3.99
CA THR A 147 -2.13 -21.03 3.65
C THR A 147 -2.55 -19.79 4.47
N ALA A 148 -3.86 -19.55 4.62
CA ALA A 148 -4.39 -18.45 5.42
C ALA A 148 -3.87 -18.49 6.86
N LEU A 149 -3.84 -19.67 7.48
CA LEU A 149 -3.35 -19.90 8.84
C LEU A 149 -1.95 -19.30 9.05
N LYS A 150 -1.02 -19.53 8.12
CA LYS A 150 0.37 -19.07 8.22
C LYS A 150 0.49 -17.54 8.25
N TYR A 151 -0.40 -16.84 7.56
CA TYR A 151 -0.42 -15.38 7.55
C TYR A 151 -1.01 -14.80 8.83
N PHE A 152 -2.14 -15.33 9.31
CA PHE A 152 -2.75 -14.87 10.56
C PHE A 152 -1.91 -15.24 11.78
N GLU A 153 -1.26 -16.39 11.79
CA GLU A 153 -0.31 -16.79 12.84
C GLU A 153 0.82 -15.76 13.02
N LYS A 154 1.37 -15.24 11.92
CA LYS A 154 2.41 -14.19 12.00
C LYS A 154 1.91 -12.94 12.71
N ILE A 155 0.67 -12.51 12.43
CA ILE A 155 0.09 -11.34 13.08
C ILE A 155 -0.04 -11.59 14.58
N VAL A 156 -0.63 -12.73 14.98
CA VAL A 156 -0.87 -13.06 16.39
C VAL A 156 0.44 -13.29 17.15
N ASN A 157 1.49 -13.78 16.49
CA ASN A 157 2.82 -13.90 17.10
C ASN A 157 3.47 -12.55 17.37
N LEU A 158 3.23 -11.54 16.53
CA LEU A 158 3.76 -10.18 16.71
C LEU A 158 2.90 -9.34 17.63
N TYR A 159 1.59 -9.50 17.50
CA TYR A 159 0.56 -8.75 18.23
C TYR A 159 -0.42 -9.71 18.88
N PRO A 160 -0.05 -10.35 20.02
CA PRO A 160 -0.83 -11.44 20.62
C PRO A 160 -2.24 -11.08 21.09
N PHE A 161 -2.57 -9.78 21.08
CA PHE A 161 -3.87 -9.26 21.48
C PHE A 161 -4.53 -8.38 20.41
N ASP A 162 -4.06 -8.50 19.13
CA ASP A 162 -4.71 -7.86 17.98
C ASP A 162 -6.05 -8.53 17.69
N TYR A 163 -7.12 -7.75 17.67
CA TYR A 163 -8.48 -8.27 17.53
C TYR A 163 -8.69 -8.98 16.18
N ASP A 164 -8.33 -8.30 15.08
CA ASP A 164 -8.61 -8.80 13.73
C ASP A 164 -7.78 -10.06 13.43
N GLY A 165 -6.51 -10.05 13.83
CA GLY A 165 -5.62 -11.21 13.73
C GLY A 165 -6.12 -12.40 14.54
N LEU A 166 -6.50 -12.18 15.81
CA LEU A 166 -7.05 -13.23 16.67
C LEU A 166 -8.33 -13.83 16.11
N LEU A 167 -9.27 -12.99 15.66
CA LEU A 167 -10.55 -13.44 15.14
C LEU A 167 -10.39 -14.28 13.88
N MET A 168 -9.60 -13.80 12.91
CA MET A 168 -9.36 -14.55 11.66
C MET A 168 -8.53 -15.80 11.89
N TYR A 169 -7.59 -15.78 12.84
CA TYR A 169 -6.82 -16.96 13.21
C TYR A 169 -7.70 -18.02 13.89
N ALA A 170 -8.64 -17.60 14.76
CA ALA A 170 -9.62 -18.48 15.38
C ALA A 170 -10.53 -19.16 14.34
N TRP A 171 -11.12 -18.38 13.45
CA TRP A 171 -11.96 -18.91 12.39
C TRP A 171 -11.19 -19.85 11.47
N THR A 172 -9.95 -19.53 11.13
CA THR A 172 -9.11 -20.39 10.28
C THR A 172 -8.80 -21.74 10.96
N ASN A 173 -8.50 -21.72 12.27
CA ASN A 173 -8.33 -22.96 13.03
C ASN A 173 -9.61 -23.78 13.08
N LEU A 174 -10.78 -23.15 13.29
CA LEU A 174 -12.07 -23.81 13.27
C LEU A 174 -12.34 -24.50 11.92
N LYS A 175 -12.09 -23.81 10.79
CA LYS A 175 -12.24 -24.37 9.44
C LYS A 175 -11.31 -25.54 9.18
N LEU A 176 -10.16 -25.60 9.84
CA LEU A 176 -9.20 -26.71 9.77
C LEU A 176 -9.51 -27.84 10.76
N GLY A 177 -10.60 -27.76 11.53
CA GLY A 177 -10.96 -28.75 12.54
C GLY A 177 -10.07 -28.74 13.79
N LYS A 178 -9.26 -27.68 13.98
CA LYS A 178 -8.41 -27.45 15.14
C LYS A 178 -9.22 -26.80 16.26
N PHE A 179 -10.17 -27.56 16.80
CA PHE A 179 -11.19 -27.00 17.69
C PHE A 179 -10.64 -26.45 19.00
N ARG A 180 -9.63 -27.07 19.58
CA ARG A 180 -9.00 -26.60 20.83
C ARG A 180 -8.32 -25.24 20.64
N GLU A 181 -7.55 -25.10 19.57
CA GLU A 181 -6.88 -23.86 19.22
C GLU A 181 -7.90 -22.74 18.93
N ALA A 182 -8.95 -23.08 18.18
CA ALA A 182 -10.02 -22.14 17.85
C ALA A 182 -10.73 -21.65 19.13
N GLU A 183 -11.06 -22.56 20.06
CA GLU A 183 -11.70 -22.21 21.34
C GLU A 183 -10.87 -21.22 22.16
N VAL A 184 -9.57 -21.50 22.31
CA VAL A 184 -8.66 -20.59 23.03
C VAL A 184 -8.61 -19.22 22.38
N LEU A 185 -8.56 -19.17 21.06
CA LEU A 185 -8.46 -17.92 20.32
C LEU A 185 -9.76 -17.11 20.38
N PHE A 186 -10.93 -17.75 20.21
CA PHE A 186 -12.22 -17.07 20.38
C PHE A 186 -12.41 -16.52 21.80
N ASN A 187 -11.97 -17.24 22.82
CA ASN A 187 -11.98 -16.73 24.20
C ASN A 187 -11.07 -15.51 24.37
N LYS A 188 -9.89 -15.47 23.72
CA LYS A 188 -9.03 -14.27 23.69
C LYS A 188 -9.70 -13.11 22.97
N VAL A 189 -10.44 -13.35 21.87
CA VAL A 189 -11.26 -12.33 21.22
C VAL A 189 -12.29 -11.76 22.18
N LEU A 190 -12.97 -12.59 22.95
CA LEU A 190 -13.95 -12.15 23.97
C LEU A 190 -13.31 -11.40 25.14
N MET A 191 -12.03 -11.66 25.48
CA MET A 191 -11.28 -10.84 26.43
C MET A 191 -10.99 -9.44 25.87
N ASN A 192 -10.75 -9.34 24.55
CA ASN A 192 -10.52 -8.07 23.87
C ASN A 192 -11.82 -7.30 23.66
N ARG A 193 -12.86 -7.99 23.17
CA ARG A 193 -14.20 -7.45 22.93
C ARG A 193 -15.26 -8.34 23.56
N PRO A 194 -15.65 -8.07 24.80
CA PRO A 194 -16.73 -8.80 25.45
C PRO A 194 -18.02 -8.73 24.63
N SER A 195 -18.70 -9.86 24.46
CA SER A 195 -19.93 -9.99 23.65
C SER A 195 -19.74 -9.89 22.13
N ASP A 196 -18.53 -10.10 21.61
CA ASP A 196 -18.30 -10.21 20.18
C ASP A 196 -19.11 -11.34 19.56
N LYS A 197 -20.03 -10.99 18.66
CA LYS A 197 -20.99 -11.95 18.10
C LYS A 197 -20.31 -13.02 17.26
N SER A 198 -19.26 -12.67 16.54
CA SER A 198 -18.53 -13.60 15.68
C SER A 198 -17.76 -14.64 16.50
N ALA A 199 -17.15 -14.21 17.60
CA ALA A 199 -16.47 -15.15 18.50
C ALA A 199 -17.44 -16.08 19.24
N ILE A 200 -18.61 -15.56 19.67
CA ILE A 200 -19.68 -16.37 20.29
C ILE A 200 -20.21 -17.40 19.29
N GLU A 201 -20.45 -17.00 18.04
CA GLU A 201 -20.86 -17.92 16.98
C GLU A 201 -19.82 -19.02 16.76
N GLY A 202 -18.52 -18.64 16.65
CA GLY A 202 -17.44 -19.58 16.49
C GLY A 202 -17.36 -20.61 17.61
N LEU A 203 -17.50 -20.19 18.88
CA LEU A 203 -17.56 -21.08 20.03
C LEU A 203 -18.78 -22.03 19.98
N GLY A 204 -19.92 -21.55 19.51
CA GLY A 204 -21.13 -22.37 19.36
C GLY A 204 -21.02 -23.47 18.30
N LEU A 205 -20.08 -23.36 17.37
CA LEU A 205 -19.79 -24.36 16.33
C LEU A 205 -18.78 -25.44 16.78
N ILE A 206 -18.10 -25.20 17.90
CA ILE A 206 -17.15 -26.17 18.49
C ILE A 206 -17.96 -27.21 19.29
N LYS A 207 -17.96 -28.44 18.80
CA LYS A 207 -18.66 -29.57 19.43
C LYS A 207 -17.67 -30.59 19.97
#